data_2db59c91309e4b6be81c072777502124
#
_entry.id   2db59c91309e4b6be81c072777502124
#
_cell.length_a   1.000
_cell.length_b   1.000
_cell.length_c   1.000
_cell.angle_alpha   90.00
_cell.angle_beta   90.00
_cell.angle_gamma   90.00
#
_symmetry.space_group_name_H-M   'P 1'
#
loop_
_entity.id
_entity.type
_entity.pdbx_description
1 polymer ?
#
loop_
_entity_poly.entity_id
_entity_poly.type
_entity_poly.pdbx_seq_one_letter_code
_entity_poly.pdbx_strand_id
1 'polypeptide(L)'
;MIAREFEDFLMAQEETFLTPAENLAVLIDTHNADHATLLLSQMTYTRVPVVTDEKKFVGTISLRDILSYQMEHGLPDQEFADTDIVHMTDKQVPIVGESYSLTEVMHKLVDVAFLPVVAQDRTFLGIITRKSILKALNALLHDFKEDYTIVKHS
;
A
#
# COMPACT_ATOMS: atom_id res chain seq x y z
N MET A 1 -2.26 -2.55 22.46
CA MET A 1 -1.04 -3.40 22.38
C MET A 1 -1.44 -4.84 22.05
N ILE A 2 -0.78 -5.44 21.09
CA ILE A 2 -1.01 -6.84 20.70
C ILE A 2 -0.24 -7.73 21.67
N ALA A 3 -0.86 -8.82 22.14
CA ALA A 3 -0.15 -9.80 22.95
C ALA A 3 1.05 -10.37 22.17
N ARG A 4 2.16 -10.56 22.85
CA ARG A 4 3.44 -10.95 22.24
C ARG A 4 3.32 -12.23 21.42
N GLU A 5 2.60 -13.21 21.93
CA GLU A 5 2.40 -14.50 21.27
C GLU A 5 1.67 -14.36 19.95
N PHE A 6 0.68 -13.45 19.87
CA PHE A 6 -0.03 -13.15 18.64
C PHE A 6 0.87 -12.40 17.65
N GLU A 7 1.66 -11.43 18.15
CA GLU A 7 2.60 -10.71 17.31
C GLU A 7 3.66 -11.64 16.72
N ASP A 8 4.24 -12.53 17.52
CA ASP A 8 5.22 -13.52 17.08
C ASP A 8 4.63 -14.44 16.00
N PHE A 9 3.40 -14.91 16.19
CA PHE A 9 2.70 -15.73 15.20
C PHE A 9 2.50 -14.98 13.88
N LEU A 10 2.03 -13.74 13.94
CA LEU A 10 1.76 -12.94 12.77
C LEU A 10 3.05 -12.55 12.04
N MET A 11 4.09 -12.17 12.76
CA MET A 11 5.39 -11.81 12.16
C MET A 11 6.07 -13.00 11.49
N ALA A 12 5.84 -14.20 11.96
CA ALA A 12 6.34 -15.42 11.31
C ALA A 12 5.70 -15.62 9.92
N GLN A 13 4.60 -14.94 9.63
CA GLN A 13 3.89 -15.00 8.35
C GLN A 13 4.11 -13.75 7.49
N GLU A 14 5.13 -12.95 7.78
CA GLU A 14 5.39 -11.68 7.06
C GLU A 14 5.46 -11.88 5.55
N GLU A 15 6.05 -12.98 5.08
CA GLU A 15 6.11 -13.31 3.65
C GLU A 15 4.73 -13.47 3.00
N THR A 16 3.69 -13.73 3.80
CA THR A 16 2.33 -13.90 3.29
C THR A 16 1.55 -12.60 3.25
N PHE A 17 1.91 -11.59 4.05
CA PHE A 17 1.17 -10.33 4.07
C PHE A 17 1.93 -9.13 3.47
N LEU A 18 3.25 -9.20 3.32
CA LEU A 18 4.05 -8.19 2.63
C LEU A 18 4.26 -8.61 1.18
N THR A 19 3.75 -7.80 0.25
CA THR A 19 4.01 -8.00 -1.18
C THR A 19 5.20 -7.15 -1.59
N PRO A 20 6.32 -7.76 -2.03
CA PRO A 20 7.52 -7.01 -2.43
C PRO A 20 7.26 -6.12 -3.64
N ALA A 21 8.00 -5.02 -3.74
CA ALA A 21 7.87 -4.04 -4.81
C ALA A 21 8.03 -4.66 -6.21
N GLU A 22 8.95 -5.61 -6.37
CA GLU A 22 9.18 -6.29 -7.65
C GLU A 22 7.99 -7.10 -8.16
N ASN A 23 7.04 -7.44 -7.28
CA ASN A 23 5.84 -8.20 -7.65
C ASN A 23 4.62 -7.31 -7.85
N LEU A 24 4.81 -5.98 -7.84
CA LEU A 24 3.72 -5.01 -7.93
C LEU A 24 3.78 -4.21 -9.22
N ALA A 25 2.60 -3.87 -9.73
CA ALA A 25 2.50 -2.81 -10.72
C ALA A 25 2.67 -1.46 -10.02
N VAL A 26 3.60 -0.66 -10.53
CA VAL A 26 3.85 0.70 -10.05
C VAL A 26 3.88 1.65 -11.25
N LEU A 27 3.63 2.93 -11.00
CA LEU A 27 3.81 3.98 -11.99
C LEU A 27 5.05 4.79 -11.65
N ILE A 28 5.72 5.29 -12.68
CA ILE A 28 6.85 6.20 -12.53
C ILE A 28 6.32 7.63 -12.54
N ASP A 29 6.86 8.49 -11.70
CA ASP A 29 6.39 9.88 -11.50
C ASP A 29 6.43 10.74 -12.77
N THR A 30 7.26 10.36 -13.74
CA THR A 30 7.38 11.02 -15.05
C THR A 30 6.46 10.42 -16.12
N HIS A 31 5.70 9.37 -15.82
CA HIS A 31 4.65 8.89 -16.71
C HIS A 31 3.56 9.97 -16.83
N ASN A 32 2.89 10.03 -17.98
CA ASN A 32 1.83 11.01 -18.20
C ASN A 32 0.46 10.50 -17.75
N ALA A 33 -0.50 11.42 -17.67
CA ALA A 33 -1.87 11.12 -17.24
C ALA A 33 -2.55 10.07 -18.14
N ASP A 34 -2.30 10.12 -19.44
CA ASP A 34 -2.87 9.17 -20.41
C ASP A 34 -2.42 7.74 -20.13
N HIS A 35 -1.12 7.53 -19.92
CA HIS A 35 -0.55 6.24 -19.57
C HIS A 35 -1.10 5.71 -18.25
N ALA A 36 -1.16 6.57 -17.23
CA ALA A 36 -1.66 6.20 -15.92
C ALA A 36 -3.16 5.84 -15.97
N THR A 37 -3.96 6.60 -16.71
CA THR A 37 -5.38 6.32 -16.90
C THR A 37 -5.59 4.95 -17.56
N LEU A 38 -4.82 4.66 -18.59
CA LEU A 38 -4.89 3.36 -19.28
C LEU A 38 -4.54 2.22 -18.33
N LEU A 39 -3.46 2.32 -17.58
CA LEU A 39 -3.05 1.30 -16.63
C LEU A 39 -4.10 1.09 -15.54
N LEU A 40 -4.56 2.16 -14.90
CA LEU A 40 -5.54 2.09 -13.81
C LEU A 40 -6.90 1.54 -14.28
N SER A 41 -7.29 1.81 -15.52
CA SER A 41 -8.54 1.29 -16.07
C SER A 41 -8.54 -0.22 -16.26
N GLN A 42 -7.37 -0.83 -16.35
CA GLN A 42 -7.19 -2.28 -16.55
C GLN A 42 -6.94 -3.05 -15.24
N MET A 43 -6.77 -2.35 -14.14
CA MET A 43 -6.43 -2.97 -12.85
C MET A 43 -7.65 -3.19 -11.97
N THR A 44 -7.56 -4.21 -11.11
CA THR A 44 -8.57 -4.45 -10.07
C THR A 44 -8.39 -3.55 -8.85
N TYR A 45 -7.20 -2.95 -8.69
CA TYR A 45 -6.91 -2.05 -7.58
C TYR A 45 -7.37 -0.62 -7.90
N THR A 46 -7.86 0.08 -6.89
CA THR A 46 -8.31 1.47 -7.03
C THR A 46 -7.16 2.47 -7.00
N ARG A 47 -6.06 2.10 -6.39
CA ARG A 47 -4.85 2.95 -6.27
C ARG A 47 -3.60 2.15 -6.58
N VAL A 48 -2.58 2.84 -7.07
CA VAL A 48 -1.29 2.24 -7.44
C VAL A 48 -0.16 3.10 -6.86
N PRO A 49 0.90 2.49 -6.33
CA PRO A 49 2.09 3.24 -5.90
C PRO A 49 2.75 3.97 -7.07
N VAL A 50 3.23 5.18 -6.77
CA VAL A 50 4.03 6.00 -7.69
C VAL A 50 5.44 6.11 -7.11
N VAL A 51 6.43 5.79 -7.93
CA VAL A 51 7.85 5.82 -7.55
C VAL A 51 8.63 6.63 -8.57
N THR A 52 9.86 7.02 -8.20
CA THR A 52 10.81 7.58 -9.16
C THR A 52 11.46 6.45 -9.96
N ASP A 53 12.19 6.77 -11.02
CA ASP A 53 13.00 5.80 -11.78
C ASP A 53 14.12 5.17 -10.94
N GLU A 54 14.48 5.79 -9.81
CA GLU A 54 15.40 5.24 -8.81
C GLU A 54 14.69 4.43 -7.72
N LYS A 55 13.41 4.10 -7.92
CA LYS A 55 12.56 3.31 -7.00
C LYS A 55 12.30 3.99 -5.65
N LYS A 56 12.36 5.32 -5.61
CA LYS A 56 11.98 6.08 -4.42
C LYS A 56 10.47 6.30 -4.39
N PHE A 57 9.87 6.14 -3.24
CA PHE A 57 8.42 6.30 -3.07
C PHE A 57 8.03 7.77 -3.18
N VAL A 58 7.03 8.07 -4.01
CA VAL A 58 6.44 9.40 -4.19
C VAL A 58 5.09 9.50 -3.50
N GLY A 59 4.22 8.55 -3.74
CA GLY A 59 2.86 8.54 -3.22
C GLY A 59 2.04 7.45 -3.90
N THR A 60 0.72 7.64 -3.93
CA THR A 60 -0.19 6.75 -4.65
C THR A 60 -1.11 7.57 -5.56
N ILE A 61 -1.66 6.91 -6.58
CA ILE A 61 -2.54 7.57 -7.53
C ILE A 61 -3.75 6.68 -7.84
N SER A 62 -4.91 7.33 -8.03
CA SER A 62 -6.16 6.70 -8.43
C SER A 62 -6.74 7.44 -9.64
N LEU A 63 -7.72 6.83 -10.31
CA LEU A 63 -8.47 7.52 -11.37
C LEU A 63 -9.16 8.78 -10.85
N ARG A 64 -9.62 8.76 -9.60
CA ARG A 64 -10.22 9.94 -8.96
C ARG A 64 -9.23 11.11 -8.84
N ASP A 65 -7.98 10.82 -8.47
CA ASP A 65 -6.93 11.85 -8.37
C ASP A 65 -6.69 12.50 -9.73
N ILE A 66 -6.63 11.68 -10.78
CA ILE A 66 -6.42 12.16 -12.15
C ILE A 66 -7.58 13.04 -12.61
N LEU A 67 -8.82 12.59 -12.42
CA LEU A 67 -10.01 13.36 -12.78
C LEU A 67 -10.13 14.66 -11.99
N SER A 68 -9.85 14.61 -10.70
CA SER A 68 -9.90 15.81 -9.84
C SER A 68 -8.88 16.85 -10.30
N TYR A 69 -7.68 16.42 -10.66
CA TYR A 69 -6.65 17.32 -11.18
C TYR A 69 -7.10 17.99 -12.48
N GLN A 70 -7.66 17.22 -13.41
CA GLN A 70 -8.15 17.76 -14.69
C GLN A 70 -9.23 18.81 -14.46
N MET A 71 -10.19 18.52 -13.58
CA MET A 71 -11.30 19.43 -13.27
C MET A 71 -10.83 20.72 -12.58
N GLU A 72 -9.90 20.62 -11.64
CA GLU A 72 -9.37 21.76 -10.89
C GLU A 72 -8.54 22.71 -11.77
N HIS A 73 -7.80 22.17 -12.73
CA HIS A 73 -6.90 22.97 -13.57
C HIS A 73 -7.49 23.36 -14.90
N GLY A 74 -8.63 22.76 -15.29
CA GLY A 74 -9.33 23.08 -16.55
C GLY A 74 -8.48 22.93 -17.79
N LEU A 75 -7.56 21.94 -17.81
CA LEU A 75 -6.62 21.74 -18.92
C LEU A 75 -7.32 21.17 -20.16
N PRO A 76 -6.90 21.61 -21.38
CA PRO A 76 -7.31 20.93 -22.60
C PRO A 76 -6.89 19.46 -22.58
N ASP A 77 -7.66 18.59 -23.25
CA ASP A 77 -7.45 17.14 -23.19
C ASP A 77 -6.04 16.70 -23.55
N GLN A 78 -5.44 17.29 -24.60
CA GLN A 78 -4.08 16.92 -25.02
C GLN A 78 -3.03 17.36 -24.02
N GLU A 79 -3.15 18.57 -23.49
CA GLU A 79 -2.25 19.10 -22.47
C GLU A 79 -2.34 18.29 -21.19
N PHE A 80 -3.55 17.92 -20.78
CA PHE A 80 -3.80 17.06 -19.64
C PHE A 80 -3.17 15.68 -19.85
N ALA A 81 -3.40 15.05 -21.01
CA ALA A 81 -2.86 13.73 -21.34
C ALA A 81 -1.33 13.66 -21.23
N ASP A 82 -0.65 14.76 -21.58
CA ASP A 82 0.82 14.87 -21.57
C ASP A 82 1.39 15.31 -20.21
N THR A 83 0.54 15.62 -19.23
CA THR A 83 0.99 16.07 -17.91
C THR A 83 1.57 14.91 -17.10
N ASP A 84 2.74 15.12 -16.48
CA ASP A 84 3.36 14.13 -15.60
C ASP A 84 2.49 13.87 -14.36
N ILE A 85 2.35 12.60 -14.00
CA ILE A 85 1.48 12.19 -12.89
C ILE A 85 1.99 12.64 -11.52
N VAL A 86 3.24 13.04 -11.39
CA VAL A 86 3.77 13.57 -10.12
C VAL A 86 2.91 14.73 -9.58
N HIS A 87 2.31 15.53 -10.48
CA HIS A 87 1.48 16.68 -10.11
C HIS A 87 0.10 16.28 -9.55
N MET A 88 -0.37 15.07 -9.84
CA MET A 88 -1.67 14.58 -9.41
C MET A 88 -1.61 13.40 -8.44
N THR A 89 -0.40 12.97 -8.09
CA THR A 89 -0.15 11.91 -7.12
C THR A 89 -0.44 12.39 -5.70
N ASP A 90 -1.16 11.58 -4.93
CA ASP A 90 -1.39 11.84 -3.50
C ASP A 90 -0.13 11.47 -2.72
N LYS A 91 0.56 12.48 -2.18
CA LYS A 91 1.83 12.34 -1.46
C LYS A 91 1.63 12.25 0.06
N GLN A 92 0.42 12.39 0.55
CA GLN A 92 0.10 12.40 1.98
C GLN A 92 -0.53 11.10 2.47
N VAL A 93 -0.38 10.03 1.70
CA VAL A 93 -0.91 8.73 2.08
C VAL A 93 -0.14 8.15 3.28
N PRO A 94 -0.81 7.39 4.17
CA PRO A 94 -0.12 6.71 5.26
C PRO A 94 0.90 5.71 4.72
N ILE A 95 2.06 5.67 5.35
CA ILE A 95 3.13 4.70 5.05
C ILE A 95 3.63 4.09 6.35
N VAL A 96 4.38 3.00 6.25
CA VAL A 96 5.14 2.42 7.36
C VAL A 96 6.60 2.23 6.93
N GLY A 97 7.50 2.25 7.91
CA GLY A 97 8.93 1.99 7.70
C GLY A 97 9.25 0.50 7.72
N GLU A 98 10.51 0.15 7.53
CA GLU A 98 10.97 -1.24 7.56
C GLU A 98 10.76 -1.93 8.92
N SER A 99 10.86 -1.17 10.00
CA SER A 99 10.73 -1.66 11.37
C SER A 99 9.32 -1.46 11.92
N TYR A 100 8.32 -1.56 11.06
CA TYR A 100 6.92 -1.36 11.47
C TYR A 100 6.51 -2.35 12.57
N SER A 101 5.60 -1.90 13.45
CA SER A 101 4.90 -2.78 14.36
C SER A 101 3.55 -3.19 13.77
N LEU A 102 3.05 -4.36 14.18
CA LEU A 102 1.72 -4.80 13.75
C LEU A 102 0.61 -3.88 14.28
N THR A 103 0.79 -3.33 15.46
CA THR A 103 -0.15 -2.34 16.02
C THR A 103 -0.27 -1.13 15.08
N GLU A 104 0.86 -0.58 14.62
CA GLU A 104 0.87 0.53 13.67
C GLU A 104 0.18 0.16 12.35
N VAL A 105 0.54 -0.99 11.79
CA VAL A 105 -0.04 -1.49 10.53
C VAL A 105 -1.55 -1.62 10.64
N MET A 106 -2.02 -2.29 11.68
CA MET A 106 -3.46 -2.54 11.86
C MET A 106 -4.25 -1.26 12.09
N HIS A 107 -3.71 -0.31 12.86
CA HIS A 107 -4.34 0.99 13.06
C HIS A 107 -4.51 1.75 11.75
N LYS A 108 -3.44 1.81 10.93
CA LYS A 108 -3.47 2.54 9.65
C LYS A 108 -4.35 1.84 8.61
N LEU A 109 -4.42 0.51 8.61
CA LEU A 109 -5.27 -0.24 7.67
C LEU A 109 -6.78 -0.11 7.94
N VAL A 110 -7.18 0.46 9.07
CA VAL A 110 -8.59 0.79 9.31
C VAL A 110 -9.09 1.79 8.25
N ASP A 111 -8.26 2.74 7.87
CA ASP A 111 -8.66 3.85 7.00
C ASP A 111 -8.25 3.68 5.53
N VAL A 112 -7.29 2.80 5.23
CA VAL A 112 -6.78 2.60 3.88
C VAL A 112 -6.75 1.11 3.51
N ALA A 113 -6.81 0.81 2.22
CA ALA A 113 -6.83 -0.57 1.74
C ALA A 113 -5.44 -1.22 1.74
N PHE A 114 -4.38 -0.43 1.64
CA PHE A 114 -3.00 -0.91 1.73
C PHE A 114 -2.07 0.18 2.27
N LEU A 115 -0.93 -0.27 2.79
CA LEU A 115 0.13 0.61 3.28
C LEU A 115 1.39 0.38 2.48
N PRO A 116 1.97 1.42 1.87
CA PRO A 116 3.32 1.34 1.34
C PRO A 116 4.34 1.16 2.47
N VAL A 117 5.30 0.27 2.25
CA VAL A 117 6.44 0.07 3.13
C VAL A 117 7.63 0.78 2.50
N VAL A 118 8.19 1.75 3.21
CA VAL A 118 9.18 2.68 2.69
C VAL A 118 10.39 2.71 3.61
N ALA A 119 11.58 2.50 3.05
CA ALA A 119 12.83 2.58 3.79
C ALA A 119 13.15 4.00 4.22
N GLN A 120 14.10 4.16 5.14
CA GLN A 120 14.50 5.47 5.63
C GLN A 120 15.03 6.38 4.50
N ASP A 121 15.69 5.81 3.50
CA ASP A 121 16.18 6.53 2.32
C ASP A 121 15.13 6.74 1.23
N ARG A 122 13.85 6.47 1.54
CA ARG A 122 12.69 6.57 0.65
C ARG A 122 12.56 5.44 -0.37
N THR A 123 13.43 4.42 -0.37
CA THR A 123 13.25 3.27 -1.25
C THR A 123 11.91 2.58 -0.99
N PHE A 124 11.15 2.34 -2.05
CA PHE A 124 9.88 1.63 -1.98
C PHE A 124 10.13 0.12 -1.88
N LEU A 125 9.69 -0.49 -0.78
CA LEU A 125 9.98 -1.90 -0.50
C LEU A 125 8.82 -2.83 -0.86
N GLY A 126 7.60 -2.33 -0.84
CA GLY A 126 6.42 -3.14 -1.11
C GLY A 126 5.18 -2.56 -0.44
N ILE A 127 4.13 -3.37 -0.35
CA ILE A 127 2.88 -2.99 0.31
C ILE A 127 2.39 -4.07 1.26
N ILE A 128 1.66 -3.64 2.27
CA ILE A 128 0.87 -4.52 3.14
C ILE A 128 -0.59 -4.19 2.87
N THR A 129 -1.37 -5.17 2.40
CA THR A 129 -2.79 -4.96 2.11
C THR A 129 -3.67 -5.38 3.27
N ARG A 130 -4.83 -4.74 3.38
CA ARG A 130 -5.88 -5.15 4.33
C ARG A 130 -6.26 -6.62 4.11
N LYS A 131 -6.38 -7.03 2.87
CA LYS A 131 -6.69 -8.41 2.50
C LYS A 131 -5.65 -9.40 3.03
N SER A 132 -4.37 -9.10 2.87
CA SER A 132 -3.27 -9.97 3.34
C SER A 132 -3.25 -10.08 4.86
N ILE A 133 -3.47 -8.98 5.57
CA ILE A 133 -3.55 -8.98 7.04
C ILE A 133 -4.75 -9.79 7.51
N LEU A 134 -5.90 -9.66 6.86
CA LEU A 134 -7.08 -10.47 7.20
C LEU A 134 -6.83 -11.95 7.00
N LYS A 135 -6.09 -12.35 5.96
CA LYS A 135 -5.69 -13.75 5.76
C LYS A 135 -4.77 -14.24 6.87
N ALA A 136 -3.81 -13.42 7.29
CA ALA A 136 -2.91 -13.76 8.39
C ALA A 136 -3.65 -13.89 9.72
N LEU A 137 -4.60 -12.98 9.99
CA LEU A 137 -5.47 -13.06 11.18
C LEU A 137 -6.37 -14.30 11.14
N ASN A 138 -6.88 -14.66 9.99
CA ASN A 138 -7.67 -15.88 9.82
C ASN A 138 -6.85 -17.12 10.16
N ALA A 139 -5.60 -17.18 9.71
CA ALA A 139 -4.68 -18.26 10.06
C ALA A 139 -4.42 -18.28 11.57
N LEU A 140 -4.21 -17.12 12.20
CA LEU A 140 -4.06 -17.00 13.65
C LEU A 140 -5.24 -17.60 14.40
N LEU A 141 -6.47 -17.25 13.99
CA LEU A 141 -7.68 -17.73 14.67
C LEU A 141 -7.87 -19.24 14.55
N HIS A 142 -7.42 -19.85 13.46
CA HIS A 142 -7.62 -21.28 13.22
C HIS A 142 -6.43 -22.15 13.69
N ASP A 143 -5.22 -21.67 13.57
CA ASP A 143 -4.00 -22.47 13.74
C ASP A 143 -3.26 -22.19 15.05
N PHE A 144 -3.58 -21.11 15.77
CA PHE A 144 -2.88 -20.69 16.97
C PHE A 144 -2.82 -21.81 18.03
N LYS A 145 -3.88 -22.57 18.16
CA LYS A 145 -4.00 -23.67 19.15
C LYS A 145 -3.04 -24.82 18.87
N GLU A 146 -2.43 -24.90 17.68
CA GLU A 146 -1.45 -25.95 17.38
C GLU A 146 -0.17 -25.75 18.17
N ASP A 147 0.22 -24.49 18.40
CA ASP A 147 1.44 -24.12 19.11
C ASP A 147 1.20 -23.62 20.54
N TYR A 148 -0.04 -23.21 20.85
CA TYR A 148 -0.35 -22.57 22.13
C TYR A 148 -1.63 -23.12 22.76
N THR A 149 -1.67 -23.10 24.09
CA THR A 149 -2.87 -23.40 24.86
C THR A 149 -3.41 -22.12 25.46
N ILE A 150 -4.69 -21.84 25.27
CA ILE A 150 -5.35 -20.64 25.79
C ILE A 150 -6.04 -21.02 27.10
N VAL A 151 -5.68 -20.31 28.16
CA VAL A 151 -6.28 -20.52 29.50
C VAL A 151 -6.95 -19.23 29.94
N LYS A 152 -8.20 -19.34 30.35
CA LYS A 152 -8.95 -18.19 30.86
C LYS A 152 -8.42 -17.80 32.23
N HIS A 153 -8.17 -16.51 32.44
CA HIS A 153 -7.88 -15.98 33.76
C HIS A 153 -9.07 -16.17 34.70
N SER A 154 -8.78 -16.71 35.87
CA SER A 154 -9.82 -16.91 36.90
C SER A 154 -10.05 -15.61 37.69
#